data_508c9f61cae801aec0c219c4502c87cf
#
_entry.id   508c9f61cae801aec0c219c4502c87cf
#
_cell.length_a   1.000
_cell.length_b   1.000
_cell.length_c   1.000
_cell.angle_alpha   90.00
_cell.angle_beta   90.00
_cell.angle_gamma   90.00
#
_symmetry.space_group_name_H-M   'P 1'
#
loop_
_entity.id
_entity.type
_entity.pdbx_description
1 polymer ?
#
loop_
_entity_poly.entity_id
_entity_poly.type
_entity_poly.pdbx_seq_one_letter_code
_entity_poly.pdbx_strand_id
1 'polypeptide(L)'
;MEMRVGVIDVGSNTTRLLVAGGEPEGLDPLETQKVRLALGEEIERHGAVSAVHVAAAAKAVRGMAGAARRRRVASLDVFLTAPGRQATNSAKLVVALSRAAGVPARVLTKEEEGTLAYRGAILTADITLPSRIAVCDIGGASTEIAVGHPDRDPDWVESVDLGSVRLTARASDMSSEAEEAFAHLDPPTVEAVLVVGGSARAARRLVGAKLGETELAEALRIVETTSPREVARRYGVDRARAEILPAGVILLAEVQRRLGVPLHVCSGGIREGAVLASLDALAA
;
A
#
# COMPACT_ATOMS: atom_id res chain seq x y z
N MET A 1 14.03 -27.85 -3.90
CA MET A 1 14.54 -26.66 -3.18
C MET A 1 13.42 -25.63 -3.27
N GLU A 2 12.92 -25.19 -2.16
CA GLU A 2 11.80 -24.23 -2.12
C GLU A 2 12.13 -22.95 -2.91
N MET A 3 11.26 -22.56 -3.84
CA MET A 3 11.45 -21.35 -4.64
C MET A 3 11.29 -20.13 -3.75
N ARG A 4 12.19 -19.18 -3.89
CA ARG A 4 12.17 -17.91 -3.14
C ARG A 4 12.16 -16.75 -4.12
N VAL A 5 11.33 -15.78 -3.88
CA VAL A 5 11.27 -14.56 -4.67
C VAL A 5 11.46 -13.33 -3.78
N GLY A 6 12.00 -12.29 -4.36
CA GLY A 6 12.16 -10.99 -3.72
C GLY A 6 11.32 -9.94 -4.44
N VAL A 7 10.69 -9.07 -3.67
CA VAL A 7 9.92 -7.94 -4.19
C VAL A 7 10.39 -6.67 -3.51
N ILE A 8 10.73 -5.65 -4.29
CA ILE A 8 11.03 -4.29 -3.81
C ILE A 8 9.95 -3.34 -4.31
N ASP A 9 9.14 -2.86 -3.40
CA ASP A 9 8.07 -1.88 -3.61
C ASP A 9 8.58 -0.47 -3.26
N VAL A 10 8.58 0.43 -4.24
CA VAL A 10 8.98 1.84 -4.07
C VAL A 10 7.74 2.72 -4.08
N GLY A 11 7.17 2.91 -2.89
CA GLY A 11 5.97 3.71 -2.69
C GLY A 11 6.24 5.17 -2.28
N SER A 12 5.18 5.96 -2.17
CA SER A 12 5.24 7.41 -1.87
C SER A 12 5.86 7.75 -0.51
N ASN A 13 5.61 6.94 0.51
CA ASN A 13 6.16 7.19 1.85
C ASN A 13 7.38 6.31 2.15
N THR A 14 7.33 5.04 1.75
CA THR A 14 8.31 4.04 2.13
C THR A 14 8.69 3.14 0.95
N THR A 15 9.94 2.74 0.92
CA THR A 15 10.43 1.62 0.11
C THR A 15 10.54 0.38 0.98
N ARG A 16 10.10 -0.77 0.48
CA ARG A 16 10.01 -2.02 1.23
C ARG A 16 10.53 -3.19 0.43
N LEU A 17 11.22 -4.10 1.12
CA LEU A 17 11.57 -5.43 0.62
C LEU A 17 10.69 -6.48 1.30
N LEU A 18 10.22 -7.44 0.54
CA LEU A 18 9.75 -8.74 1.00
C LEU A 18 10.51 -9.81 0.23
N VAL A 19 11.15 -10.72 0.95
CA VAL A 19 11.61 -12.01 0.40
C VAL A 19 10.76 -13.09 1.03
N ALA A 20 10.11 -13.87 0.21
CA ALA A 20 9.31 -14.98 0.68
C ALA A 20 9.48 -16.21 -0.24
N GLY A 21 9.19 -17.36 0.29
CA GLY A 21 8.93 -18.62 -0.39
C GLY A 21 7.54 -19.11 -0.02
N GLY A 22 7.21 -20.32 -0.40
CA GLY A 22 5.97 -20.99 -0.04
C GLY A 22 5.14 -21.45 -1.22
N GLU A 23 3.97 -21.95 -0.90
CA GLU A 23 2.95 -22.40 -1.84
C GLU A 23 1.88 -21.30 -2.01
N PRO A 24 1.00 -21.39 -3.03
CA PRO A 24 -0.08 -20.41 -3.23
C PRO A 24 -1.02 -20.23 -2.03
N GLU A 25 -1.12 -21.26 -1.16
CA GLU A 25 -1.96 -21.26 0.04
C GLU A 25 -1.35 -20.50 1.23
N GLY A 26 -0.03 -20.19 1.17
CA GLY A 26 0.62 -19.44 2.24
C GLY A 26 2.07 -19.07 1.93
N LEU A 27 2.42 -17.82 2.17
CA LEU A 27 3.78 -17.32 2.02
C LEU A 27 4.55 -17.42 3.34
N ASP A 28 5.79 -17.89 3.26
CA ASP A 28 6.76 -17.84 4.36
C ASP A 28 7.69 -16.62 4.19
N PRO A 29 7.51 -15.55 4.99
CA PRO A 29 8.35 -14.37 4.91
C PRO A 29 9.75 -14.65 5.49
N LEU A 30 10.77 -14.60 4.64
CA LEU A 30 12.17 -14.90 5.01
C LEU A 30 12.98 -13.64 5.33
N GLU A 31 12.61 -12.50 4.75
CA GLU A 31 13.28 -11.21 4.96
C GLU A 31 12.30 -10.08 4.69
N THR A 32 12.25 -9.11 5.59
CA THR A 32 11.50 -7.86 5.38
C THR A 32 12.37 -6.67 5.75
N GLN A 33 12.34 -5.62 4.90
CA GLN A 33 13.01 -4.35 5.20
C GLN A 33 12.08 -3.19 4.87
N LYS A 34 12.25 -2.08 5.56
CA LYS A 34 11.49 -0.84 5.35
C LYS A 34 12.42 0.36 5.51
N VAL A 35 12.39 1.26 4.53
CA VAL A 35 13.07 2.56 4.59
C VAL A 35 12.06 3.65 4.25
N ARG A 36 11.95 4.68 5.09
CA ARG A 36 11.14 5.86 4.78
C ARG A 36 11.93 6.78 3.86
N LEU A 37 11.36 7.12 2.71
CA LEU A 37 11.97 8.01 1.71
C LEU A 37 11.15 9.28 1.47
N ALA A 38 9.86 9.29 1.83
CA ALA A 38 8.95 10.42 1.68
C ALA A 38 8.90 11.01 0.26
N LEU A 39 9.02 10.18 -0.77
CA LEU A 39 9.02 10.60 -2.18
C LEU A 39 7.73 11.35 -2.56
N GLY A 40 6.60 10.94 -1.97
CA GLY A 40 5.32 11.60 -2.21
C GLY A 40 5.29 13.05 -1.72
N GLU A 41 5.87 13.33 -0.55
CA GLU A 41 5.98 14.71 -0.02
C GLU A 41 6.83 15.61 -0.95
N GLU A 42 7.90 15.06 -1.51
CA GLU A 42 8.76 15.74 -2.47
C GLU A 42 8.01 16.05 -3.79
N ILE A 43 7.29 15.06 -4.30
CA ILE A 43 6.50 15.19 -5.55
C ILE A 43 5.37 16.22 -5.36
N GLU A 44 4.67 16.20 -4.23
CA GLU A 44 3.62 17.17 -3.95
C GLU A 44 4.14 18.61 -3.89
N ARG A 45 5.36 18.82 -3.38
CA ARG A 45 5.97 20.15 -3.28
C ARG A 45 6.59 20.65 -4.58
N HIS A 46 7.17 19.75 -5.37
CA HIS A 46 8.07 20.13 -6.47
C HIS A 46 7.69 19.49 -7.82
N GLY A 47 6.70 18.60 -7.87
CA GLY A 47 6.32 17.86 -9.08
C GLY A 47 7.38 16.82 -9.52
N ALA A 48 8.50 16.72 -8.81
CA ALA A 48 9.64 15.88 -9.18
C ALA A 48 10.34 15.34 -7.94
N VAL A 49 11.16 14.29 -8.10
CA VAL A 49 12.05 13.76 -7.06
C VAL A 49 13.43 14.40 -7.22
N SER A 50 13.94 15.08 -6.18
CA SER A 50 15.25 15.72 -6.21
C SER A 50 16.39 14.70 -6.36
N ALA A 51 17.55 15.15 -6.83
CA ALA A 51 18.74 14.29 -6.98
C ALA A 51 19.14 13.61 -5.67
N VAL A 52 18.97 14.29 -4.54
CA VAL A 52 19.26 13.76 -3.20
C VAL A 52 18.31 12.59 -2.88
N HIS A 53 17.00 12.73 -3.12
CA HIS A 53 16.04 11.67 -2.88
C HIS A 53 16.18 10.51 -3.89
N VAL A 54 16.51 10.78 -5.15
CA VAL A 54 16.87 9.73 -6.13
C VAL A 54 18.07 8.92 -5.65
N ALA A 55 19.14 9.58 -5.15
CA ALA A 55 20.30 8.89 -4.62
C ALA A 55 19.99 8.09 -3.35
N ALA A 56 19.14 8.62 -2.45
CA ALA A 56 18.67 7.91 -1.26
C ALA A 56 17.86 6.67 -1.61
N ALA A 57 16.94 6.78 -2.58
CA ALA A 57 16.14 5.66 -3.08
C ALA A 57 17.02 4.58 -3.72
N ALA A 58 17.98 4.97 -4.57
CA ALA A 58 18.93 4.05 -5.17
C ALA A 58 19.81 3.34 -4.12
N LYS A 59 20.22 4.04 -3.06
CA LYS A 59 20.97 3.44 -1.93
C LYS A 59 20.13 2.40 -1.19
N ALA A 60 18.86 2.72 -0.90
CA ALA A 60 17.94 1.80 -0.22
C ALA A 60 17.69 0.54 -1.07
N VAL A 61 17.36 0.72 -2.36
CA VAL A 61 17.11 -0.38 -3.30
C VAL A 61 18.35 -1.27 -3.47
N ARG A 62 19.56 -0.69 -3.55
CA ARG A 62 20.80 -1.46 -3.60
C ARG A 62 20.99 -2.35 -2.37
N GLY A 63 20.75 -1.82 -1.18
CA GLY A 63 20.81 -2.57 0.07
C GLY A 63 19.81 -3.72 0.11
N MET A 64 18.57 -3.46 -0.28
CA MET A 64 17.49 -4.43 -0.35
C MET A 64 17.76 -5.54 -1.39
N ALA A 65 18.22 -5.17 -2.60
CA ALA A 65 18.62 -6.14 -3.61
C ALA A 65 19.78 -7.03 -3.15
N GLY A 66 20.75 -6.47 -2.42
CA GLY A 66 21.81 -7.24 -1.78
C GLY A 66 21.28 -8.22 -0.73
N ALA A 67 20.28 -7.82 0.05
CA ALA A 67 19.62 -8.70 1.03
C ALA A 67 18.87 -9.85 0.32
N ALA A 68 18.11 -9.54 -0.72
CA ALA A 68 17.41 -10.56 -1.52
C ALA A 68 18.39 -11.59 -2.12
N ARG A 69 19.51 -11.13 -2.69
CA ARG A 69 20.55 -12.05 -3.24
C ARG A 69 21.15 -12.95 -2.16
N ARG A 70 21.38 -12.45 -0.94
CA ARG A 70 21.85 -13.30 0.17
C ARG A 70 20.86 -14.39 0.54
N ARG A 71 19.56 -14.16 0.34
CA ARG A 71 18.49 -15.15 0.51
C ARG A 71 18.36 -16.11 -0.70
N ARG A 72 19.18 -15.93 -1.75
CA ARG A 72 19.21 -16.78 -2.95
C ARG A 72 17.85 -16.84 -3.64
N VAL A 73 17.23 -15.66 -3.84
CA VAL A 73 15.97 -15.58 -4.57
C VAL A 73 16.17 -16.02 -6.02
N ALA A 74 15.20 -16.75 -6.56
CA ALA A 74 15.15 -17.15 -7.96
C ALA A 74 14.77 -15.96 -8.87
N SER A 75 13.97 -15.01 -8.35
CA SER A 75 13.56 -13.80 -9.03
C SER A 75 13.54 -12.61 -8.07
N LEU A 76 13.82 -11.42 -8.61
CA LEU A 76 13.69 -10.14 -7.91
C LEU A 76 12.87 -9.18 -8.77
N ASP A 77 11.66 -8.86 -8.35
CA ASP A 77 10.83 -7.82 -8.95
C ASP A 77 11.03 -6.48 -8.23
N VAL A 78 11.23 -5.41 -9.00
CA VAL A 78 11.41 -4.05 -8.47
C VAL A 78 10.43 -3.14 -9.17
N PHE A 79 9.50 -2.58 -8.43
CA PHE A 79 8.50 -1.69 -9.00
C PHE A 79 8.30 -0.40 -8.20
N LEU A 80 7.81 0.59 -8.92
CA LEU A 80 7.36 1.87 -8.39
C LEU A 80 5.84 1.93 -8.52
N THR A 81 5.19 2.45 -7.50
CA THR A 81 3.76 2.75 -7.52
C THR A 81 3.53 4.24 -7.89
N ALA A 82 2.70 4.97 -7.20
CA ALA A 82 2.40 6.36 -7.48
C ALA A 82 3.63 7.26 -7.76
N PRO A 83 4.79 7.15 -7.07
CA PRO A 83 5.96 7.98 -7.42
C PRO A 83 6.45 7.80 -8.85
N GLY A 84 6.33 6.59 -9.39
CA GLY A 84 6.68 6.29 -10.78
C GLY A 84 5.72 6.92 -11.78
N ARG A 85 4.44 7.05 -11.43
CA ARG A 85 3.41 7.64 -12.30
C ARG A 85 3.35 9.16 -12.22
N GLN A 86 3.69 9.74 -11.08
CA GLN A 86 3.42 11.15 -10.77
C GLN A 86 4.62 12.08 -10.88
N ALA A 87 5.85 11.57 -10.68
CA ALA A 87 7.04 12.40 -10.80
C ALA A 87 7.33 12.77 -12.27
N THR A 88 7.52 14.05 -12.55
CA THR A 88 7.89 14.55 -13.90
C THR A 88 9.23 13.98 -14.38
N ASN A 89 10.09 13.56 -13.48
CA ASN A 89 11.39 12.92 -13.76
C ASN A 89 11.40 11.42 -13.48
N SER A 90 10.25 10.76 -13.53
CA SER A 90 10.07 9.31 -13.29
C SER A 90 11.08 8.45 -14.03
N ALA A 91 11.35 8.73 -15.32
CA ALA A 91 12.32 7.97 -16.10
C ALA A 91 13.74 7.95 -15.48
N LYS A 92 14.17 9.09 -14.90
CA LYS A 92 15.48 9.17 -14.19
C LYS A 92 15.46 8.31 -12.93
N LEU A 93 14.35 8.32 -12.20
CA LEU A 93 14.18 7.50 -11.00
C LEU A 93 14.23 6.01 -11.36
N VAL A 94 13.44 5.55 -12.35
CA VAL A 94 13.42 4.16 -12.83
C VAL A 94 14.83 3.69 -13.24
N VAL A 95 15.56 4.49 -14.03
CA VAL A 95 16.93 4.15 -14.45
C VAL A 95 17.87 4.02 -13.24
N ALA A 96 17.78 4.93 -12.27
CA ALA A 96 18.61 4.89 -11.07
C ALA A 96 18.33 3.64 -10.22
N LEU A 97 17.06 3.28 -10.07
CA LEU A 97 16.65 2.10 -9.29
C LEU A 97 17.01 0.79 -10.01
N SER A 98 16.84 0.71 -11.33
CA SER A 98 17.27 -0.44 -12.13
C SER A 98 18.76 -0.71 -12.00
N ARG A 99 19.58 0.34 -12.11
CA ARG A 99 21.04 0.24 -11.90
C ARG A 99 21.39 -0.18 -10.48
N ALA A 100 20.68 0.33 -9.49
CA ALA A 100 20.90 0.02 -8.08
C ALA A 100 20.51 -1.43 -7.74
N ALA A 101 19.42 -1.91 -8.31
CA ALA A 101 18.93 -3.28 -8.13
C ALA A 101 19.71 -4.32 -8.94
N GLY A 102 20.28 -3.93 -10.10
CA GLY A 102 20.89 -4.84 -11.07
C GLY A 102 19.87 -5.69 -11.84
N VAL A 103 18.59 -5.30 -11.79
CA VAL A 103 17.46 -5.83 -12.57
C VAL A 103 16.60 -4.66 -13.03
N PRO A 104 15.80 -4.79 -14.12
CA PRO A 104 14.88 -3.75 -14.53
C PRO A 104 13.90 -3.39 -13.40
N ALA A 105 13.71 -2.10 -13.16
CA ALA A 105 12.62 -1.58 -12.37
C ALA A 105 11.50 -1.12 -13.31
N ARG A 106 10.24 -1.34 -12.92
CA ARG A 106 9.06 -0.98 -13.71
C ARG A 106 8.12 -0.09 -12.91
N VAL A 107 7.25 0.63 -13.58
CA VAL A 107 6.18 1.39 -12.95
C VAL A 107 4.90 0.59 -13.10
N LEU A 108 4.22 0.31 -11.99
CA LEU A 108 2.92 -0.34 -12.03
C LEU A 108 1.86 0.61 -12.56
N THR A 109 0.96 0.09 -13.39
CA THR A 109 -0.31 0.75 -13.67
C THR A 109 -1.19 0.76 -12.42
N LYS A 110 -2.26 1.55 -12.44
CA LYS A 110 -3.25 1.59 -11.35
C LYS A 110 -3.96 0.23 -11.21
N GLU A 111 -4.26 -0.42 -12.33
CA GLU A 111 -4.87 -1.75 -12.39
C GLU A 111 -3.96 -2.83 -11.83
N GLU A 112 -2.68 -2.83 -12.22
CA GLU A 112 -1.70 -3.76 -11.66
C GLU A 112 -1.56 -3.59 -10.15
N GLU A 113 -1.49 -2.34 -9.66
CA GLU A 113 -1.40 -2.04 -8.23
C GLU A 113 -2.61 -2.57 -7.46
N GLY A 114 -3.83 -2.30 -7.95
CA GLY A 114 -5.08 -2.79 -7.36
C GLY A 114 -5.17 -4.33 -7.40
N THR A 115 -4.82 -4.95 -8.52
CA THR A 115 -4.84 -6.42 -8.67
C THR A 115 -3.86 -7.11 -7.73
N LEU A 116 -2.64 -6.59 -7.59
CA LEU A 116 -1.65 -7.14 -6.65
C LEU A 116 -2.09 -6.95 -5.20
N ALA A 117 -2.65 -5.80 -4.85
CA ALA A 117 -3.21 -5.55 -3.52
C ALA A 117 -4.35 -6.52 -3.21
N TYR A 118 -5.22 -6.79 -4.20
CA TYR A 118 -6.33 -7.72 -4.12
C TYR A 118 -5.85 -9.14 -3.79
N ARG A 119 -4.94 -9.69 -4.59
CA ARG A 119 -4.37 -11.02 -4.36
C ARG A 119 -3.71 -11.15 -2.98
N GLY A 120 -2.90 -10.16 -2.59
CA GLY A 120 -2.20 -10.19 -1.30
C GLY A 120 -3.11 -10.01 -0.08
N ALA A 121 -4.22 -9.28 -0.21
CA ALA A 121 -5.21 -9.14 0.85
C ALA A 121 -5.98 -10.44 1.07
N ILE A 122 -6.41 -11.09 0.00
CA ILE A 122 -7.12 -12.38 0.04
C ILE A 122 -6.27 -13.44 0.75
N LEU A 123 -5.00 -13.55 0.36
CA LEU A 123 -4.05 -14.50 0.97
C LEU A 123 -3.95 -14.37 2.49
N THR A 124 -4.14 -13.16 3.01
CA THR A 124 -3.96 -12.86 4.44
C THR A 124 -5.27 -12.50 5.16
N ALA A 125 -6.40 -12.78 4.53
CA ALA A 125 -7.71 -12.53 5.12
C ALA A 125 -7.94 -13.44 6.33
N ASP A 126 -8.41 -12.84 7.42
CA ASP A 126 -8.72 -13.52 8.69
C ASP A 126 -10.24 -13.67 8.87
N ILE A 127 -10.95 -13.81 7.75
CA ILE A 127 -12.39 -14.02 7.70
C ILE A 127 -12.73 -15.01 6.60
N THR A 128 -13.87 -15.68 6.71
CA THR A 128 -14.44 -16.43 5.59
C THR A 128 -14.90 -15.45 4.52
N LEU A 129 -14.35 -15.57 3.32
CA LEU A 129 -14.64 -14.65 2.22
C LEU A 129 -15.94 -15.05 1.51
N PRO A 130 -16.89 -14.11 1.34
CA PRO A 130 -18.08 -14.31 0.52
C PRO A 130 -17.73 -14.25 -0.98
N SER A 131 -18.72 -14.44 -1.84
CA SER A 131 -18.52 -14.51 -3.30
C SER A 131 -18.16 -13.18 -3.94
N ARG A 132 -18.53 -12.06 -3.35
CA ARG A 132 -18.22 -10.72 -3.88
C ARG A 132 -17.56 -9.84 -2.84
N ILE A 133 -16.29 -9.53 -3.05
CA ILE A 133 -15.50 -8.74 -2.12
C ILE A 133 -14.87 -7.52 -2.79
N ALA A 134 -14.58 -6.50 -2.00
CA ALA A 134 -13.64 -5.44 -2.37
C ALA A 134 -12.35 -5.55 -1.58
N VAL A 135 -11.25 -5.14 -2.18
CA VAL A 135 -10.00 -4.84 -1.51
C VAL A 135 -9.65 -3.37 -1.75
N CYS A 136 -9.32 -2.65 -0.68
CA CYS A 136 -8.91 -1.27 -0.75
C CYS A 136 -7.48 -1.12 -0.20
N ASP A 137 -6.55 -0.63 -1.02
CA ASP A 137 -5.20 -0.24 -0.58
C ASP A 137 -5.14 1.28 -0.41
N ILE A 138 -5.06 1.74 0.85
CA ILE A 138 -4.91 3.16 1.14
C ILE A 138 -3.42 3.48 1.28
N GLY A 139 -2.86 3.94 0.17
CA GLY A 139 -1.48 4.34 0.03
C GLY A 139 -1.16 5.73 0.59
N GLY A 140 0.01 6.26 0.20
CA GLY A 140 0.41 7.61 0.55
C GLY A 140 -0.11 8.66 -0.42
N ALA A 141 -0.14 8.37 -1.71
CA ALA A 141 -0.51 9.31 -2.77
C ALA A 141 -1.74 8.88 -3.58
N SER A 142 -2.16 7.62 -3.47
CA SER A 142 -3.35 7.08 -4.14
C SER A 142 -4.09 6.10 -3.24
N THR A 143 -5.31 5.77 -3.63
CA THR A 143 -6.14 4.71 -3.04
C THR A 143 -6.67 3.86 -4.18
N GLU A 144 -6.35 2.59 -4.19
CA GLU A 144 -6.84 1.61 -5.15
C GLU A 144 -8.00 0.83 -4.55
N ILE A 145 -9.08 0.62 -5.32
CA ILE A 145 -10.21 -0.22 -4.97
C ILE A 145 -10.37 -1.28 -6.07
N ALA A 146 -10.30 -2.54 -5.70
CA ALA A 146 -10.47 -3.67 -6.60
C ALA A 146 -11.64 -4.53 -6.11
N VAL A 147 -12.55 -4.89 -7.00
CA VAL A 147 -13.75 -5.70 -6.70
C VAL A 147 -13.74 -6.96 -7.54
N GLY A 148 -14.09 -8.10 -6.94
CA GLY A 148 -14.13 -9.37 -7.65
C GLY A 148 -14.54 -10.55 -6.78
N HIS A 149 -14.33 -11.75 -7.33
CA HIS A 149 -14.50 -13.02 -6.64
C HIS A 149 -13.16 -13.48 -6.07
N PRO A 150 -13.09 -14.01 -4.83
CA PRO A 150 -11.81 -14.38 -4.19
C PRO A 150 -10.92 -15.36 -4.97
N ASP A 151 -11.53 -16.21 -5.82
CA ASP A 151 -10.81 -17.27 -6.54
C ASP A 151 -10.15 -16.82 -7.86
N ARG A 152 -10.28 -15.55 -8.24
CA ARG A 152 -9.75 -15.01 -9.50
C ARG A 152 -9.37 -13.55 -9.37
N ASP A 153 -8.74 -13.00 -10.40
CA ASP A 153 -8.42 -11.58 -10.46
C ASP A 153 -9.69 -10.71 -10.40
N PRO A 154 -9.58 -9.50 -9.86
CA PRO A 154 -10.70 -8.58 -9.78
C PRO A 154 -11.22 -8.24 -11.19
N ASP A 155 -12.51 -8.08 -11.31
CA ASP A 155 -13.19 -7.72 -12.55
C ASP A 155 -13.53 -6.22 -12.64
N TRP A 156 -13.26 -5.47 -11.57
CA TRP A 156 -13.36 -4.02 -11.51
C TRP A 156 -12.22 -3.46 -10.65
N VAL A 157 -11.48 -2.49 -11.20
CA VAL A 157 -10.39 -1.80 -10.49
C VAL A 157 -10.45 -0.32 -10.81
N GLU A 158 -10.51 0.51 -9.78
CA GLU A 158 -10.41 1.96 -9.88
C GLU A 158 -9.38 2.50 -8.90
N SER A 159 -8.80 3.65 -9.23
CA SER A 159 -7.81 4.32 -8.41
C SER A 159 -8.13 5.79 -8.28
N VAL A 160 -8.19 6.25 -7.05
CA VAL A 160 -8.29 7.67 -6.70
C VAL A 160 -6.90 8.21 -6.44
N ASP A 161 -6.52 9.30 -7.11
CA ASP A 161 -5.23 9.98 -6.91
C ASP A 161 -5.20 10.77 -5.59
N LEU A 162 -5.66 10.14 -4.50
CA LEU A 162 -5.67 10.67 -3.15
C LEU A 162 -5.29 9.57 -2.15
N GLY A 163 -4.22 9.82 -1.40
CA GLY A 163 -3.75 8.96 -0.31
C GLY A 163 -3.37 9.79 0.91
N SER A 164 -3.00 9.13 1.99
CA SER A 164 -2.83 9.79 3.30
C SER A 164 -1.75 10.88 3.34
N VAL A 165 -0.67 10.77 2.58
CA VAL A 165 0.38 11.81 2.50
C VAL A 165 -0.13 13.00 1.70
N ARG A 166 -0.76 12.73 0.56
CA ARG A 166 -1.28 13.76 -0.34
C ARG A 166 -2.40 14.56 0.32
N LEU A 167 -3.36 13.89 0.94
CA LEU A 167 -4.47 14.54 1.65
C LEU A 167 -3.95 15.41 2.79
N THR A 168 -2.99 14.94 3.58
CA THR A 168 -2.33 15.74 4.64
C THR A 168 -1.62 16.97 4.08
N ALA A 169 -1.02 16.89 2.88
CA ALA A 169 -0.24 17.97 2.30
C ALA A 169 -1.11 19.08 1.63
N ARG A 170 -2.28 18.72 1.10
CA ARG A 170 -3.08 19.60 0.25
C ARG A 170 -4.26 20.25 0.96
N ALA A 171 -4.94 19.53 1.83
CA ALA A 171 -6.26 19.90 2.26
C ALA A 171 -6.26 20.80 3.50
N SER A 172 -6.99 21.91 3.42
CA SER A 172 -7.46 22.68 4.59
C SER A 172 -8.68 22.01 5.24
N ASP A 173 -9.53 21.35 4.44
CA ASP A 173 -10.63 20.49 4.86
C ASP A 173 -10.45 19.11 4.22
N MET A 174 -9.89 18.18 4.99
CA MET A 174 -9.58 16.85 4.52
C MET A 174 -10.83 15.99 4.23
N SER A 175 -11.91 16.24 4.94
CA SER A 175 -13.15 15.46 4.74
C SER A 175 -13.82 15.86 3.42
N SER A 176 -13.94 17.15 3.15
CA SER A 176 -14.50 17.65 1.88
C SER A 176 -13.66 17.21 0.68
N GLU A 177 -12.33 17.32 0.78
CA GLU A 177 -11.41 16.86 -0.28
C GLU A 177 -11.54 15.36 -0.56
N ALA A 178 -11.66 14.54 0.48
CA ALA A 178 -11.85 13.11 0.32
C ALA A 178 -13.20 12.80 -0.35
N GLU A 179 -14.29 13.43 0.10
CA GLU A 179 -15.61 13.22 -0.48
C GLU A 179 -15.65 13.60 -1.98
N GLU A 180 -15.07 14.74 -2.35
CA GLU A 180 -14.98 15.20 -3.74
C GLU A 180 -14.14 14.25 -4.59
N ALA A 181 -12.97 13.85 -4.11
CA ALA A 181 -12.08 12.95 -4.85
C ALA A 181 -12.71 11.58 -5.14
N PHE A 182 -13.54 11.08 -4.23
CA PHE A 182 -14.22 9.80 -4.40
C PHE A 182 -15.60 9.92 -5.07
N ALA A 183 -16.10 11.13 -5.37
CA ALA A 183 -17.46 11.35 -5.87
C ALA A 183 -17.79 10.62 -7.17
N HIS A 184 -16.79 10.42 -8.03
CA HIS A 184 -16.95 9.77 -9.33
C HIS A 184 -16.98 8.23 -9.27
N LEU A 185 -16.65 7.63 -8.12
CA LEU A 185 -16.62 6.18 -7.97
C LEU A 185 -18.04 5.59 -7.87
N ASP A 186 -18.28 4.57 -8.67
CA ASP A 186 -19.49 3.75 -8.63
C ASP A 186 -19.10 2.26 -8.52
N PRO A 187 -18.61 1.82 -7.35
CA PRO A 187 -18.15 0.46 -7.17
C PRO A 187 -19.35 -0.53 -7.19
N PRO A 188 -19.16 -1.73 -7.77
CA PRO A 188 -20.13 -2.79 -7.66
C PRO A 188 -20.45 -3.12 -6.19
N THR A 189 -21.68 -3.56 -5.92
CA THR A 189 -22.10 -4.03 -4.58
C THR A 189 -21.23 -5.19 -4.11
N VAL A 190 -20.80 -5.15 -2.85
CA VAL A 190 -19.95 -6.16 -2.22
C VAL A 190 -20.52 -6.65 -0.90
N GLU A 191 -20.12 -7.83 -0.49
CA GLU A 191 -20.55 -8.47 0.75
C GLU A 191 -19.52 -8.30 1.88
N ALA A 192 -18.25 -8.12 1.52
CA ALA A 192 -17.16 -7.83 2.45
C ALA A 192 -16.11 -6.91 1.83
N VAL A 193 -15.43 -6.14 2.68
CA VAL A 193 -14.31 -5.27 2.28
C VAL A 193 -13.08 -5.61 3.10
N LEU A 194 -12.01 -5.94 2.41
CA LEU A 194 -10.67 -6.05 2.98
C LEU A 194 -9.94 -4.73 2.79
N VAL A 195 -9.23 -4.26 3.80
CA VAL A 195 -8.44 -3.04 3.69
C VAL A 195 -7.00 -3.28 4.09
N VAL A 196 -6.09 -2.79 3.27
CA VAL A 196 -4.65 -2.92 3.44
C VAL A 196 -3.96 -1.55 3.49
N GLY A 197 -2.67 -1.53 3.61
CA GLY A 197 -1.91 -0.29 3.69
C GLY A 197 -1.51 0.11 5.11
N GLY A 198 -0.75 1.18 5.19
CA GLY A 198 -0.19 1.63 6.47
C GLY A 198 -1.20 2.31 7.37
N SER A 199 -2.17 3.02 6.80
CA SER A 199 -3.26 3.70 7.51
C SER A 199 -4.22 2.69 8.13
N ALA A 200 -4.62 1.65 7.40
CA ALA A 200 -5.45 0.57 7.90
C ALA A 200 -4.81 -0.16 9.10
N ARG A 201 -3.52 -0.53 8.96
CA ARG A 201 -2.80 -1.16 10.08
C ARG A 201 -2.62 -0.26 11.29
N ALA A 202 -2.53 1.06 11.10
CA ALA A 202 -2.48 2.00 12.21
C ALA A 202 -3.85 2.15 12.87
N ALA A 203 -4.94 2.28 12.11
CA ALA A 203 -6.31 2.33 12.63
C ALA A 203 -6.65 1.06 13.43
N ARG A 204 -6.25 -0.13 12.94
CA ARG A 204 -6.38 -1.40 13.71
C ARG A 204 -5.78 -1.32 15.10
N ARG A 205 -4.68 -0.61 15.30
CA ARG A 205 -4.04 -0.45 16.61
C ARG A 205 -4.84 0.46 17.56
N LEU A 206 -5.63 1.36 16.98
CA LEU A 206 -6.47 2.27 17.75
C LEU A 206 -7.77 1.61 18.21
N VAL A 207 -8.46 0.92 17.28
CA VAL A 207 -9.87 0.52 17.45
C VAL A 207 -10.17 -0.94 17.07
N GLY A 208 -9.18 -1.74 16.69
CA GLY A 208 -9.39 -3.15 16.32
C GLY A 208 -9.38 -3.41 14.81
N ALA A 209 -9.56 -4.69 14.43
CA ALA A 209 -9.37 -5.15 13.05
C ALA A 209 -10.59 -4.97 12.15
N LYS A 210 -11.79 -4.82 12.73
CA LYS A 210 -13.02 -4.54 12.01
C LYS A 210 -13.36 -3.07 12.20
N LEU A 211 -13.45 -2.34 11.11
CA LEU A 211 -13.67 -0.89 11.08
C LEU A 211 -15.04 -0.61 10.48
N GLY A 212 -16.04 -0.52 11.32
CA GLY A 212 -17.36 0.01 10.97
C GLY A 212 -17.42 1.52 11.27
N GLU A 213 -18.60 2.09 11.11
CA GLU A 213 -18.86 3.51 11.34
C GLU A 213 -18.44 3.95 12.77
N THR A 214 -18.80 3.17 13.79
CA THR A 214 -18.48 3.46 15.20
C THR A 214 -16.97 3.44 15.43
N GLU A 215 -16.27 2.42 14.96
CA GLU A 215 -14.82 2.29 15.13
C GLU A 215 -14.07 3.42 14.38
N LEU A 216 -14.52 3.78 13.18
CA LEU A 216 -13.92 4.87 12.42
C LEU A 216 -14.17 6.24 13.05
N ALA A 217 -15.37 6.48 13.60
CA ALA A 217 -15.66 7.70 14.35
C ALA A 217 -14.77 7.80 15.60
N GLU A 218 -14.58 6.70 16.34
CA GLU A 218 -13.69 6.67 17.51
C GLU A 218 -12.22 6.86 17.10
N ALA A 219 -11.77 6.23 16.01
CA ALA A 219 -10.41 6.43 15.49
C ALA A 219 -10.17 7.90 15.10
N LEU A 220 -11.15 8.54 14.46
CA LEU A 220 -11.08 9.96 14.10
C LEU A 220 -11.01 10.83 15.35
N ARG A 221 -11.88 10.60 16.34
CA ARG A 221 -11.85 11.30 17.62
C ARG A 221 -10.48 11.18 18.31
N ILE A 222 -9.87 9.98 18.31
CA ILE A 222 -8.54 9.76 18.92
C ILE A 222 -7.49 10.63 18.21
N VAL A 223 -7.44 10.63 16.88
CA VAL A 223 -6.40 11.35 16.13
C VAL A 223 -6.60 12.87 16.11
N GLU A 224 -7.82 13.36 16.32
CA GLU A 224 -8.13 14.79 16.44
C GLU A 224 -7.82 15.34 17.84
N THR A 225 -8.07 14.56 18.89
CA THR A 225 -7.91 15.00 20.28
C THR A 225 -6.56 14.64 20.90
N THR A 226 -5.76 13.81 20.22
CA THR A 226 -4.50 13.29 20.75
C THR A 226 -3.33 13.67 19.82
N SER A 227 -2.26 14.23 20.37
CA SER A 227 -1.10 14.59 19.57
C SER A 227 -0.47 13.37 18.87
N PRO A 228 0.13 13.54 17.68
CA PRO A 228 0.79 12.42 16.98
C PRO A 228 1.86 11.71 17.81
N ARG A 229 2.56 12.44 18.68
CA ARG A 229 3.55 11.88 19.62
C ARG A 229 2.89 10.94 20.64
N GLU A 230 1.76 11.34 21.16
CA GLU A 230 1.02 10.56 22.14
C GLU A 230 0.33 9.35 21.49
N VAL A 231 -0.25 9.50 20.29
CA VAL A 231 -0.76 8.38 19.48
C VAL A 231 0.34 7.35 19.24
N ALA A 232 1.54 7.79 18.82
CA ALA A 232 2.67 6.90 18.61
C ALA A 232 3.05 6.13 19.87
N ARG A 233 3.12 6.81 21.03
CA ARG A 233 3.48 6.21 22.31
C ARG A 233 2.41 5.24 22.82
N ARG A 234 1.14 5.64 22.80
CA ARG A 234 0.04 4.90 23.41
C ARG A 234 -0.36 3.67 22.62
N TYR A 235 -0.36 3.77 21.29
CA TYR A 235 -0.85 2.71 20.39
C TYR A 235 0.28 1.99 19.63
N GLY A 236 1.53 2.34 19.86
CA GLY A 236 2.69 1.74 19.19
C GLY A 236 2.72 2.00 17.67
N VAL A 237 2.14 3.11 17.23
CA VAL A 237 2.18 3.55 15.83
C VAL A 237 3.51 4.27 15.59
N ASP A 238 4.12 4.05 14.41
CA ASP A 238 5.30 4.82 13.99
C ASP A 238 4.95 6.33 13.97
N ARG A 239 5.86 7.19 14.51
CA ARG A 239 5.57 8.62 14.68
C ARG A 239 5.24 9.33 13.36
N ALA A 240 6.02 9.06 12.31
CA ALA A 240 5.75 9.65 11.01
C ALA A 240 4.43 9.14 10.40
N ARG A 241 3.99 7.94 10.77
CA ARG A 241 2.66 7.43 10.43
C ARG A 241 1.58 8.14 11.24
N ALA A 242 1.79 8.41 12.52
CA ALA A 242 0.83 9.12 13.36
C ALA A 242 0.55 10.55 12.86
N GLU A 243 1.54 11.20 12.24
CA GLU A 243 1.40 12.55 11.66
C GLU A 243 0.41 12.61 10.48
N ILE A 244 0.33 11.54 9.67
CA ILE A 244 -0.58 11.45 8.51
C ILE A 244 -1.79 10.54 8.77
N LEU A 245 -1.96 10.08 9.99
CA LEU A 245 -3.04 9.17 10.34
C LEU A 245 -4.43 9.81 10.30
N PRO A 246 -4.62 11.10 10.67
CA PRO A 246 -5.93 11.76 10.50
C PRO A 246 -6.46 11.63 9.07
N ALA A 247 -5.64 11.98 8.07
CA ALA A 247 -5.99 11.80 6.66
C ALA A 247 -6.27 10.32 6.32
N GLY A 248 -5.47 9.40 6.86
CA GLY A 248 -5.67 7.96 6.65
C GLY A 248 -6.99 7.45 7.22
N VAL A 249 -7.43 7.93 8.37
CA VAL A 249 -8.73 7.56 8.98
C VAL A 249 -9.89 8.14 8.18
N ILE A 250 -9.78 9.39 7.71
CA ILE A 250 -10.79 10.02 6.85
C ILE A 250 -10.97 9.22 5.55
N LEU A 251 -9.88 8.81 4.90
CA LEU A 251 -9.95 7.98 3.69
C LEU A 251 -10.59 6.61 3.98
N LEU A 252 -10.30 5.99 5.13
CA LEU A 252 -10.95 4.74 5.55
C LEU A 252 -12.46 4.94 5.74
N ALA A 253 -12.86 6.05 6.37
CA ALA A 253 -14.26 6.38 6.57
C ALA A 253 -14.99 6.64 5.26
N GLU A 254 -14.36 7.34 4.32
CA GLU A 254 -14.95 7.58 3.00
C GLU A 254 -15.11 6.27 2.20
N VAL A 255 -14.11 5.39 2.21
CA VAL A 255 -14.20 4.06 1.60
C VAL A 255 -15.34 3.24 2.24
N GLN A 256 -15.44 3.22 3.58
CA GLN A 256 -16.49 2.50 4.28
C GLN A 256 -17.89 3.04 3.92
N ARG A 257 -18.04 4.36 3.86
CA ARG A 257 -19.28 5.04 3.48
C ARG A 257 -19.70 4.67 2.04
N ARG A 258 -18.77 4.61 1.10
CA ARG A 258 -19.02 4.28 -0.32
C ARG A 258 -19.41 2.82 -0.53
N LEU A 259 -18.76 1.91 0.17
CA LEU A 259 -18.99 0.48 0.01
C LEU A 259 -20.12 -0.06 0.91
N GLY A 260 -20.54 0.70 1.94
CA GLY A 260 -21.70 0.41 2.76
C GLY A 260 -21.54 -0.75 3.74
N VAL A 261 -20.34 -1.35 3.85
CA VAL A 261 -20.06 -2.48 4.73
C VAL A 261 -18.81 -2.24 5.57
N PRO A 262 -18.65 -2.88 6.74
CA PRO A 262 -17.45 -2.73 7.55
C PRO A 262 -16.18 -3.19 6.83
N LEU A 263 -15.06 -2.53 7.12
CA LEU A 263 -13.75 -2.86 6.57
C LEU A 263 -13.02 -3.85 7.48
N HIS A 264 -12.42 -4.90 6.91
CA HIS A 264 -11.59 -5.87 7.61
C HIS A 264 -10.11 -5.63 7.29
N VAL A 265 -9.31 -5.30 8.31
CA VAL A 265 -7.90 -4.97 8.13
C VAL A 265 -7.06 -6.23 7.93
N CYS A 266 -6.45 -6.36 6.75
CA CYS A 266 -5.53 -7.44 6.40
C CYS A 266 -4.06 -7.04 6.56
N SER A 267 -3.19 -8.03 6.72
CA SER A 267 -1.75 -7.83 6.88
C SER A 267 -0.99 -7.76 5.57
N GLY A 268 -1.37 -8.57 4.59
CA GLY A 268 -0.81 -8.59 3.23
C GLY A 268 -1.42 -7.52 2.34
N GLY A 269 -0.79 -7.30 1.19
CA GLY A 269 -1.21 -6.34 0.19
C GLY A 269 -0.35 -6.48 -1.06
N ILE A 270 0.00 -5.37 -1.73
CA ILE A 270 0.69 -5.35 -3.02
C ILE A 270 1.95 -6.22 -3.08
N ARG A 271 2.78 -6.28 -2.01
CA ARG A 271 4.02 -7.06 -2.00
C ARG A 271 3.76 -8.56 -1.95
N GLU A 272 2.83 -8.96 -1.11
CA GLU A 272 2.40 -10.36 -0.98
C GLU A 272 1.77 -10.84 -2.30
N GLY A 273 0.94 -10.01 -2.94
CA GLY A 273 0.40 -10.29 -4.27
C GLY A 273 1.47 -10.36 -5.36
N ALA A 274 2.49 -9.48 -5.31
CA ALA A 274 3.60 -9.52 -6.25
C ALA A 274 4.50 -10.76 -6.06
N VAL A 275 4.67 -11.24 -4.82
CA VAL A 275 5.35 -12.50 -4.54
C VAL A 275 4.59 -13.67 -5.16
N LEU A 276 3.26 -13.75 -4.96
CA LEU A 276 2.41 -14.78 -5.59
C LEU A 276 2.55 -14.76 -7.11
N ALA A 277 2.38 -13.58 -7.74
CA ALA A 277 2.50 -13.44 -9.19
C ALA A 277 3.89 -13.88 -9.71
N SER A 278 4.96 -13.61 -8.94
CA SER A 278 6.31 -14.04 -9.30
C SER A 278 6.51 -15.56 -9.14
N LEU A 279 5.91 -16.18 -8.13
CA LEU A 279 5.92 -17.64 -7.95
C LEU A 279 5.14 -18.33 -9.06
N ASP A 280 3.94 -17.83 -9.41
CA ASP A 280 3.12 -18.33 -10.52
C ASP A 280 3.90 -18.30 -11.83
N ALA A 281 4.59 -17.19 -12.13
CA ALA A 281 5.39 -17.05 -13.35
C ALA A 281 6.62 -17.97 -13.40
N LEU A 282 7.15 -18.41 -12.26
CA LEU A 282 8.26 -19.37 -12.19
C LEU A 282 7.78 -20.82 -12.28
N ALA A 283 6.52 -21.09 -11.98
CA ALA A 283 5.91 -22.42 -12.04
C ALA A 283 5.34 -22.75 -13.43
N ALA A 284 5.02 -21.71 -14.25
CA ALA A 284 4.51 -21.85 -15.62
C ALA A 284 5.63 -22.14 -16.63
#